data_711048698ded6a74a4ebf25e20862831
#
_entry.id   711048698ded6a74a4ebf25e20862831
#
_cell.length_a   1.000
_cell.length_b   1.000
_cell.length_c   1.000
_cell.angle_alpha   90.00
_cell.angle_beta   90.00
_cell.angle_gamma   90.00
#
_symmetry.space_group_name_H-M   'P 1'
#
loop_
_entity.id
_entity.type
_entity.pdbx_description
1 polymer ?
#
loop_
_entity_poly.entity_id
_entity_poly.type
_entity_poly.pdbx_seq_one_letter_code
_entity_poly.pdbx_strand_id
1 'polypeptide(L)'
;MNLTDKYLKILKVIDMQIDFLTGILKNPAAEAIIDAVIAEIEAWDGIIIATRDTHFDDDSYYQSIEGKRLPIHCVHGTPGWEIEPRIMAALKKKGAIIVDKHNFGFINWPKVMFDIDSTDQDAVAALTRGKNIVIRYTGTCTDICDSSNWAIDRAWFPDARIEVVAGATAACYINAEQNKQAQEAALTLARSMLCDVVRPVFYKGIE
;
A
#
# COMPACT_ATOMS: atom_id res chain seq x y z
N MET A 1 12.07 -10.71 -11.41
CA MET A 1 13.15 -10.17 -10.58
C MET A 1 14.15 -11.26 -10.27
N ASN A 2 15.44 -10.95 -10.31
CA ASN A 2 16.43 -12.00 -10.06
C ASN A 2 16.78 -12.00 -8.57
N LEU A 3 16.42 -13.08 -7.85
CA LEU A 3 16.78 -13.29 -6.44
C LEU A 3 18.30 -13.36 -6.19
N THR A 4 19.11 -13.29 -7.27
CA THR A 4 20.56 -13.16 -7.15
C THR A 4 21.02 -11.77 -6.71
N ASP A 5 20.16 -10.75 -6.83
CA ASP A 5 20.49 -9.39 -6.44
C ASP A 5 20.59 -9.28 -4.90
N LYS A 6 21.68 -8.71 -4.45
CA LYS A 6 21.97 -8.55 -3.01
C LYS A 6 21.12 -7.46 -2.35
N TYR A 7 20.59 -6.54 -3.14
CA TYR A 7 19.73 -5.44 -2.73
C TYR A 7 18.43 -5.46 -3.52
N LEU A 8 17.31 -5.55 -2.82
CA LEU A 8 15.98 -5.58 -3.41
C LEU A 8 15.17 -4.44 -2.79
N LYS A 9 14.80 -3.44 -3.61
CA LYS A 9 14.00 -2.29 -3.17
C LYS A 9 12.64 -2.33 -3.84
N ILE A 10 11.59 -2.32 -3.03
CA ILE A 10 10.20 -2.37 -3.48
C ILE A 10 9.44 -1.21 -2.85
N LEU A 11 8.81 -0.38 -3.68
CA LEU A 11 7.84 0.62 -3.26
C LEU A 11 6.45 0.07 -3.50
N LYS A 12 5.64 0.03 -2.47
CA LYS A 12 4.21 -0.29 -2.56
C LYS A 12 3.39 0.98 -2.44
N VAL A 13 2.57 1.22 -3.45
CA VAL A 13 1.60 2.33 -3.51
C VAL A 13 0.22 1.71 -3.35
N ILE A 14 -0.35 1.86 -2.17
CA ILE A 14 -1.57 1.17 -1.78
C ILE A 14 -2.80 2.03 -2.11
N ASP A 15 -3.68 1.51 -2.95
CA ASP A 15 -5.07 1.91 -3.18
C ASP A 15 -5.29 3.44 -3.37
N MET A 16 -4.43 4.11 -4.11
CA MET A 16 -4.58 5.54 -4.42
C MET A 16 -5.62 5.76 -5.54
N GLN A 17 -6.83 5.21 -5.32
CA GLN A 17 -7.95 5.19 -6.25
C GLN A 17 -8.91 6.36 -6.03
N ILE A 18 -9.63 6.74 -7.08
CA ILE A 18 -10.54 7.90 -7.07
C ILE A 18 -11.60 7.76 -5.97
N ASP A 19 -12.16 6.57 -5.73
CA ASP A 19 -13.18 6.39 -4.71
C ASP A 19 -12.70 6.69 -3.29
N PHE A 20 -11.43 6.45 -2.98
CA PHE A 20 -10.83 6.78 -1.68
C PHE A 20 -10.38 8.23 -1.57
N LEU A 21 -10.17 8.93 -2.68
CA LEU A 21 -9.66 10.31 -2.68
C LEU A 21 -10.81 11.32 -2.74
N THR A 22 -11.60 11.26 -3.81
CA THR A 22 -12.66 12.24 -4.12
C THR A 22 -14.02 11.62 -4.39
N GLY A 23 -14.10 10.28 -4.49
CA GLY A 23 -15.31 9.53 -4.82
C GLY A 23 -16.17 9.19 -3.60
N ILE A 24 -16.78 7.99 -3.61
CA ILE A 24 -17.80 7.58 -2.64
C ILE A 24 -17.27 7.48 -1.19
N LEU A 25 -16.01 7.11 -1.02
CA LEU A 25 -15.31 7.05 0.27
C LEU A 25 -14.28 8.18 0.44
N LYS A 26 -14.57 9.35 -0.14
CA LYS A 26 -13.67 10.50 -0.17
C LYS A 26 -13.00 10.76 1.19
N ASN A 27 -11.68 10.97 1.13
CA ASN A 27 -10.86 11.25 2.29
C ASN A 27 -9.90 12.43 2.00
N PRO A 28 -10.16 13.62 2.56
CA PRO A 28 -9.31 14.79 2.33
C PRO A 28 -7.84 14.58 2.73
N ALA A 29 -7.56 13.73 3.72
CA ALA A 29 -6.19 13.43 4.13
C ALA A 29 -5.48 12.56 3.08
N ALA A 30 -6.19 11.62 2.44
CA ALA A 30 -5.65 10.83 1.34
C ALA A 30 -5.45 11.68 0.08
N GLU A 31 -6.34 12.62 -0.22
CA GLU A 31 -6.16 13.57 -1.31
C GLU A 31 -4.91 14.45 -1.09
N ALA A 32 -4.68 14.89 0.15
CA ALA A 32 -3.55 15.75 0.50
C ALA A 32 -2.16 15.09 0.34
N ILE A 33 -2.06 13.75 0.31
CA ILE A 33 -0.78 13.06 0.15
C ILE A 33 -0.43 12.75 -1.31
N ILE A 34 -1.25 13.07 -2.29
CA ILE A 34 -1.04 12.72 -3.70
C ILE A 34 0.35 13.16 -4.18
N ASP A 35 0.73 14.40 -3.94
CA ASP A 35 2.02 14.94 -4.39
C ASP A 35 3.20 14.26 -3.69
N ALA A 36 3.06 13.87 -2.42
CA ALA A 36 4.07 13.14 -1.69
C ALA A 36 4.22 11.70 -2.24
N VAL A 37 3.13 11.04 -2.58
CA VAL A 37 3.14 9.71 -3.22
C VAL A 37 3.82 9.77 -4.59
N ILE A 38 3.50 10.78 -5.42
CA ILE A 38 4.16 10.99 -6.71
C ILE A 38 5.66 11.18 -6.52
N ALA A 39 6.07 11.96 -5.54
CA ALA A 39 7.46 12.21 -5.23
C ALA A 39 8.22 10.93 -4.84
N GLU A 40 7.61 10.08 -4.01
CA GLU A 40 8.18 8.76 -3.66
C GLU A 40 8.33 7.87 -4.91
N ILE A 41 7.31 7.84 -5.79
CA ILE A 41 7.36 7.09 -7.06
C ILE A 41 8.51 7.59 -7.94
N GLU A 42 8.62 8.91 -8.13
CA GLU A 42 9.62 9.50 -9.01
C GLU A 42 11.06 9.30 -8.52
N ALA A 43 11.25 9.38 -7.21
CA ALA A 43 12.57 9.20 -6.59
C ALA A 43 12.99 7.73 -6.45
N TRP A 44 12.06 6.78 -6.59
CA TRP A 44 12.36 5.37 -6.34
C TRP A 44 13.20 4.74 -7.45
N ASP A 45 14.26 4.03 -7.06
CA ASP A 45 15.23 3.35 -7.93
C ASP A 45 15.09 1.81 -7.94
N GLY A 46 13.94 1.30 -7.49
CA GLY A 46 13.65 -0.13 -7.41
C GLY A 46 12.34 -0.50 -8.12
N ILE A 47 11.79 -1.65 -7.76
CA ILE A 47 10.48 -2.09 -8.22
C ILE A 47 9.40 -1.24 -7.59
N ILE A 48 8.37 -0.92 -8.36
CA ILE A 48 7.17 -0.26 -7.86
C ILE A 48 5.98 -1.17 -8.12
N ILE A 49 5.17 -1.40 -7.09
CA ILE A 49 3.94 -2.16 -7.16
C ILE A 49 2.82 -1.26 -6.63
N ALA A 50 1.79 -1.02 -7.43
CA ALA A 50 0.61 -0.30 -6.98
C ALA A 50 -0.58 -1.25 -6.89
N THR A 51 -1.39 -1.11 -5.84
CA THR A 51 -2.60 -1.90 -5.68
C THR A 51 -3.84 -1.12 -6.07
N ARG A 52 -4.86 -1.86 -6.49
CA ARG A 52 -6.24 -1.40 -6.59
C ARG A 52 -7.11 -2.33 -5.78
N ASP A 53 -7.83 -1.78 -4.83
CA ASP A 53 -8.95 -2.47 -4.22
C ASP A 53 -10.01 -2.70 -5.28
N THR A 54 -10.58 -3.91 -5.34
CA THR A 54 -11.40 -4.30 -6.49
C THR A 54 -12.63 -5.08 -6.04
N HIS A 55 -13.78 -4.49 -6.23
CA HIS A 55 -15.07 -5.09 -5.93
C HIS A 55 -15.90 -5.28 -7.20
N PHE A 56 -16.89 -6.15 -7.10
CA PHE A 56 -17.91 -6.35 -8.11
C PHE A 56 -19.27 -5.96 -7.51
N ASP A 57 -20.10 -5.28 -8.30
CA ASP A 57 -21.45 -4.87 -7.88
C ASP A 57 -22.41 -6.06 -7.98
N ASP A 58 -22.25 -6.99 -7.04
CA ASP A 58 -23.01 -8.23 -6.97
C ASP A 58 -23.24 -8.69 -5.52
N ASP A 59 -23.99 -9.79 -5.37
CA ASP A 59 -24.34 -10.35 -4.07
C ASP A 59 -23.13 -10.71 -3.21
N SER A 60 -21.98 -11.03 -3.81
CA SER A 60 -20.78 -11.41 -3.05
C SER A 60 -20.28 -10.25 -2.20
N TYR A 61 -20.32 -9.01 -2.75
CA TYR A 61 -20.00 -7.83 -1.98
C TYR A 61 -21.01 -7.57 -0.86
N TYR A 62 -22.31 -7.50 -1.20
CA TYR A 62 -23.35 -7.11 -0.24
C TYR A 62 -23.55 -8.11 0.90
N GLN A 63 -23.19 -9.38 0.70
CA GLN A 63 -23.20 -10.40 1.76
C GLN A 63 -21.95 -10.41 2.62
N SER A 64 -20.87 -9.76 2.19
CA SER A 64 -19.61 -9.67 2.91
C SER A 64 -19.73 -8.82 4.20
N ILE A 65 -18.77 -8.95 5.11
CA ILE A 65 -18.70 -8.09 6.31
C ILE A 65 -18.46 -6.64 5.90
N GLU A 66 -17.67 -6.43 4.87
CA GLU A 66 -17.35 -5.11 4.34
C GLU A 66 -18.57 -4.44 3.73
N GLY A 67 -19.27 -5.11 2.82
CA GLY A 67 -20.47 -4.58 2.16
C GLY A 67 -21.66 -4.34 3.09
N LYS A 68 -21.66 -4.94 4.29
CA LYS A 68 -22.62 -4.61 5.37
C LYS A 68 -22.29 -3.34 6.12
N ARG A 69 -21.09 -2.78 5.96
CA ARG A 69 -20.57 -1.64 6.72
C ARG A 69 -20.20 -0.45 5.85
N LEU A 70 -19.76 -0.70 4.63
CA LEU A 70 -19.33 0.30 3.67
C LEU A 70 -20.21 0.28 2.43
N PRO A 71 -20.46 1.44 1.81
CA PRO A 71 -21.10 1.47 0.50
C PRO A 71 -20.22 0.76 -0.53
N ILE A 72 -20.83 0.23 -1.60
CA ILE A 72 -20.04 -0.32 -2.70
C ILE A 72 -19.10 0.75 -3.26
N HIS A 73 -17.85 0.38 -3.46
CA HIS A 73 -16.77 1.26 -3.92
C HIS A 73 -15.77 0.47 -4.76
N CYS A 74 -14.90 1.16 -5.44
CA CYS A 74 -13.85 0.57 -6.27
C CYS A 74 -14.36 -0.57 -7.16
N VAL A 75 -15.54 -0.37 -7.76
CA VAL A 75 -16.16 -1.37 -8.65
C VAL A 75 -15.33 -1.49 -9.92
N HIS A 76 -14.90 -2.71 -10.23
CA HIS A 76 -14.05 -3.01 -11.38
C HIS A 76 -14.57 -2.35 -12.67
N GLY A 77 -13.68 -1.64 -13.36
CA GLY A 77 -13.98 -0.97 -14.63
C GLY A 77 -14.73 0.35 -14.52
N THR A 78 -15.03 0.84 -13.29
CA THR A 78 -15.62 2.16 -13.10
C THR A 78 -14.56 3.25 -12.90
N PRO A 79 -14.90 4.53 -13.09
CA PRO A 79 -13.97 5.63 -12.80
C PRO A 79 -13.48 5.65 -11.34
N GLY A 80 -14.31 5.24 -10.37
CA GLY A 80 -13.95 5.17 -8.94
C GLY A 80 -12.86 4.15 -8.63
N TRP A 81 -12.79 3.07 -9.39
CA TRP A 81 -11.77 2.03 -9.29
C TRP A 81 -10.41 2.45 -9.83
N GLU A 82 -10.36 3.42 -10.74
CA GLU A 82 -9.10 3.85 -11.33
C GLU A 82 -8.19 4.55 -10.32
N ILE A 83 -6.89 4.33 -10.44
CA ILE A 83 -5.88 5.09 -9.68
C ILE A 83 -5.92 6.55 -10.16
N GLU A 84 -5.73 7.48 -9.23
CA GLU A 84 -5.68 8.91 -9.53
C GLU A 84 -4.75 9.19 -10.73
N PRO A 85 -5.20 10.00 -11.71
CA PRO A 85 -4.53 10.11 -13.02
C PRO A 85 -3.06 10.54 -12.97
N ARG A 86 -2.68 11.46 -12.06
CA ARG A 86 -1.29 11.94 -11.92
C ARG A 86 -0.39 10.85 -11.34
N ILE A 87 -0.90 10.09 -10.36
CA ILE A 87 -0.22 8.92 -9.78
C ILE A 87 -0.08 7.85 -10.84
N MET A 88 -1.15 7.53 -11.57
CA MET A 88 -1.09 6.54 -12.65
C MET A 88 -0.08 6.93 -13.73
N ALA A 89 0.03 8.22 -14.08
CA ALA A 89 1.03 8.69 -15.02
C ALA A 89 2.47 8.46 -14.52
N ALA A 90 2.73 8.74 -13.23
CA ALA A 90 4.03 8.48 -12.61
C ALA A 90 4.36 6.97 -12.56
N LEU A 91 3.38 6.13 -12.19
CA LEU A 91 3.51 4.68 -12.17
C LEU A 91 3.84 4.11 -13.55
N LYS A 92 3.12 4.54 -14.59
CA LYS A 92 3.36 4.13 -15.98
C LYS A 92 4.77 4.53 -16.45
N LYS A 93 5.21 5.76 -16.16
CA LYS A 93 6.55 6.24 -16.50
C LYS A 93 7.65 5.38 -15.87
N LYS A 94 7.40 4.83 -14.68
CA LYS A 94 8.34 3.97 -13.95
C LYS A 94 8.19 2.47 -14.26
N GLY A 95 7.23 2.08 -15.09
CA GLY A 95 6.97 0.68 -15.41
C GLY A 95 6.46 -0.13 -14.20
N ALA A 96 5.64 0.49 -13.35
CA ALA A 96 5.10 -0.14 -12.15
C ALA A 96 4.20 -1.33 -12.47
N ILE A 97 4.20 -2.32 -11.59
CA ILE A 97 3.28 -3.46 -11.61
C ILE A 97 1.98 -3.04 -10.93
N ILE A 98 0.85 -3.27 -11.58
CA ILE A 98 -0.47 -3.03 -10.97
C ILE A 98 -1.06 -4.36 -10.53
N VAL A 99 -1.55 -4.41 -9.30
CA VAL A 99 -2.15 -5.59 -8.66
C VAL A 99 -3.56 -5.27 -8.21
N ASP A 100 -4.53 -6.00 -8.72
CA ASP A 100 -5.91 -5.95 -8.24
C ASP A 100 -6.07 -6.90 -7.05
N LYS A 101 -6.58 -6.39 -5.93
CA LYS A 101 -6.82 -7.16 -4.72
C LYS A 101 -8.30 -7.09 -4.33
N HIS A 102 -8.82 -8.13 -3.73
CA HIS A 102 -10.22 -8.26 -3.34
C HIS A 102 -10.44 -8.22 -1.83
N ASN A 103 -9.42 -7.89 -1.08
CA ASN A 103 -9.43 -7.80 0.38
C ASN A 103 -8.46 -6.68 0.81
N PHE A 104 -8.53 -6.25 2.06
CA PHE A 104 -7.64 -5.22 2.60
C PHE A 104 -6.15 -5.57 2.43
N GLY A 105 -5.78 -6.82 2.71
CA GLY A 105 -4.43 -7.33 2.50
C GLY A 105 -4.34 -8.25 1.29
N PHE A 106 -3.17 -8.32 0.67
CA PHE A 106 -2.87 -9.20 -0.46
C PHE A 106 -1.84 -10.26 -0.03
N ILE A 107 -2.24 -11.53 -0.03
CA ILE A 107 -1.40 -12.62 0.51
C ILE A 107 -0.34 -13.14 -0.46
N ASN A 108 -0.50 -12.92 -1.77
CA ASN A 108 0.38 -13.50 -2.79
C ASN A 108 1.61 -12.62 -3.12
N TRP A 109 2.11 -11.85 -2.13
CA TRP A 109 3.30 -11.01 -2.31
C TRP A 109 4.53 -11.78 -2.75
N PRO A 110 4.83 -13.01 -2.25
CA PRO A 110 5.99 -13.77 -2.73
C PRO A 110 5.96 -14.02 -4.24
N LYS A 111 4.77 -14.30 -4.79
CA LYS A 111 4.60 -14.51 -6.23
C LYS A 111 4.85 -13.23 -7.03
N VAL A 112 4.23 -12.13 -6.62
CA VAL A 112 4.33 -10.85 -7.34
C VAL A 112 5.73 -10.25 -7.24
N MET A 113 6.34 -10.30 -6.05
CA MET A 113 7.63 -9.67 -5.80
C MET A 113 8.81 -10.48 -6.33
N PHE A 114 8.75 -11.80 -6.24
CA PHE A 114 9.90 -12.68 -6.43
C PHE A 114 9.65 -13.88 -7.33
N ASP A 115 8.44 -14.03 -7.87
CA ASP A 115 8.00 -15.22 -8.63
C ASP A 115 8.12 -16.52 -7.81
N ILE A 116 7.94 -16.43 -6.49
CA ILE A 116 7.94 -17.58 -5.61
C ILE A 116 6.51 -18.08 -5.48
N ASP A 117 6.28 -19.28 -5.98
CA ASP A 117 4.98 -19.96 -5.91
C ASP A 117 4.97 -20.96 -4.76
N SER A 118 4.91 -20.44 -3.54
CA SER A 118 4.89 -21.24 -2.32
C SER A 118 3.94 -20.63 -1.28
N THR A 119 3.22 -21.49 -0.59
CA THR A 119 2.41 -21.15 0.60
C THR A 119 3.17 -21.45 1.90
N ASP A 120 4.36 -21.99 1.83
CA ASP A 120 5.24 -22.30 2.97
C ASP A 120 6.07 -21.06 3.33
N GLN A 121 5.74 -20.45 4.46
CA GLN A 121 6.43 -19.25 4.94
C GLN A 121 7.91 -19.51 5.25
N ASP A 122 8.26 -20.67 5.78
CA ASP A 122 9.65 -21.01 6.10
C ASP A 122 10.48 -21.18 4.82
N ALA A 123 9.90 -21.77 3.78
CA ALA A 123 10.55 -21.89 2.47
C ALA A 123 10.78 -20.50 1.84
N VAL A 124 9.80 -19.59 1.89
CA VAL A 124 9.94 -18.22 1.39
C VAL A 124 10.99 -17.45 2.19
N ALA A 125 10.96 -17.55 3.53
CA ALA A 125 11.95 -16.92 4.41
C ALA A 125 13.36 -17.44 4.13
N ALA A 126 13.53 -18.72 3.87
CA ALA A 126 14.83 -19.32 3.52
C ALA A 126 15.39 -18.80 2.19
N LEU A 127 14.54 -18.59 1.18
CA LEU A 127 14.92 -18.03 -0.12
C LEU A 127 15.31 -16.55 -0.04
N THR A 128 14.77 -15.81 0.91
CA THR A 128 15.02 -14.39 1.10
C THR A 128 16.06 -14.07 2.17
N ARG A 129 16.48 -15.08 2.94
CA ARG A 129 17.46 -14.94 4.03
C ARG A 129 18.80 -14.39 3.53
N GLY A 130 19.36 -13.42 4.27
CA GLY A 130 20.64 -12.79 3.94
C GLY A 130 20.58 -11.80 2.78
N LYS A 131 19.38 -11.51 2.25
CA LYS A 131 19.16 -10.47 1.25
C LYS A 131 18.77 -9.16 1.93
N ASN A 132 19.28 -8.05 1.43
CA ASN A 132 18.86 -6.73 1.89
C ASN A 132 17.57 -6.33 1.17
N ILE A 133 16.42 -6.74 1.71
CA ILE A 133 15.11 -6.40 1.17
C ILE A 133 14.59 -5.16 1.89
N VAL A 134 14.26 -4.12 1.13
CA VAL A 134 13.56 -2.92 1.60
C VAL A 134 12.20 -2.87 0.94
N ILE A 135 11.14 -2.82 1.75
CA ILE A 135 9.76 -2.68 1.29
C ILE A 135 9.23 -1.37 1.89
N ARG A 136 8.96 -0.39 1.03
CA ARG A 136 8.45 0.92 1.44
C ARG A 136 6.98 1.05 1.11
N TYR A 137 6.19 1.58 2.03
CA TYR A 137 4.75 1.75 1.93
C TYR A 137 4.36 3.22 1.81
N THR A 138 3.49 3.49 0.83
CA THR A 138 2.77 4.76 0.63
C THR A 138 1.33 4.47 0.23
N GLY A 139 0.43 5.40 0.45
CA GLY A 139 -0.96 5.28 -0.01
C GLY A 139 -2.00 5.37 1.10
N THR A 140 -3.10 4.64 0.94
CA THR A 140 -4.26 4.68 1.84
C THR A 140 -4.96 3.32 1.92
N CYS A 141 -5.63 2.94 3.02
CA CYS A 141 -5.66 3.62 4.30
C CYS A 141 -4.57 3.05 5.22
N THR A 142 -3.83 3.94 5.88
CA THR A 142 -2.72 3.55 6.75
C THR A 142 -3.15 2.54 7.82
N ASP A 143 -4.33 2.73 8.39
CA ASP A 143 -4.91 1.93 9.47
C ASP A 143 -5.67 0.67 8.98
N ILE A 144 -5.85 0.49 7.67
CA ILE A 144 -6.60 -0.64 7.09
C ILE A 144 -5.74 -1.38 6.04
N CYS A 145 -5.72 -0.89 4.79
CA CYS A 145 -5.06 -1.58 3.69
C CYS A 145 -3.54 -1.59 3.83
N ASP A 146 -2.91 -0.46 4.18
CA ASP A 146 -1.48 -0.42 4.43
C ASP A 146 -1.09 -1.36 5.56
N SER A 147 -1.77 -1.25 6.73
CA SER A 147 -1.46 -2.05 7.91
C SER A 147 -1.63 -3.55 7.67
N SER A 148 -2.66 -3.95 6.95
CA SER A 148 -2.88 -5.34 6.56
C SER A 148 -1.72 -5.85 5.70
N ASN A 149 -1.24 -5.04 4.75
CA ASN A 149 -0.18 -5.46 3.83
C ASN A 149 1.21 -5.49 4.48
N TRP A 150 1.58 -4.51 5.32
CA TRP A 150 2.87 -4.61 6.00
C TRP A 150 2.91 -5.73 7.05
N ALA A 151 1.77 -6.08 7.67
CA ALA A 151 1.68 -7.24 8.55
C ALA A 151 1.89 -8.55 7.79
N ILE A 152 1.30 -8.68 6.61
CA ILE A 152 1.50 -9.82 5.72
C ILE A 152 2.95 -9.88 5.25
N ASP A 153 3.55 -8.76 4.85
CA ASP A 153 4.96 -8.74 4.44
C ASP A 153 5.90 -9.11 5.59
N ARG A 154 5.61 -8.67 6.82
CA ARG A 154 6.39 -9.08 7.99
C ARG A 154 6.32 -10.58 8.24
N ALA A 155 5.17 -11.21 7.95
CA ALA A 155 5.01 -12.66 8.06
C ALA A 155 5.79 -13.42 6.95
N TRP A 156 5.75 -12.92 5.71
CA TRP A 156 6.46 -13.54 4.58
C TRP A 156 7.97 -13.28 4.59
N PHE A 157 8.40 -12.08 4.98
CA PHE A 157 9.78 -11.59 4.88
C PHE A 157 10.25 -11.07 6.23
N PRO A 158 10.47 -11.95 7.22
CA PRO A 158 10.74 -11.54 8.60
C PRO A 158 12.00 -10.67 8.75
N ASP A 159 12.96 -10.83 7.85
CA ASP A 159 14.23 -10.10 7.86
C ASP A 159 14.20 -8.84 6.95
N ALA A 160 13.10 -8.58 6.27
CA ALA A 160 12.98 -7.39 5.42
C ALA A 160 12.90 -6.11 6.27
N ARG A 161 13.55 -5.06 5.80
CA ARG A 161 13.33 -3.70 6.29
C ARG A 161 12.02 -3.18 5.70
N ILE A 162 11.02 -2.98 6.54
CA ILE A 162 9.73 -2.43 6.13
C ILE A 162 9.69 -0.96 6.56
N GLU A 163 9.48 -0.07 5.62
CA GLU A 163 9.38 1.38 5.83
C GLU A 163 7.96 1.87 5.56
N VAL A 164 7.41 2.69 6.45
CA VAL A 164 6.11 3.36 6.27
C VAL A 164 6.34 4.86 6.20
N VAL A 165 5.97 5.50 5.10
CA VAL A 165 6.24 6.93 4.86
C VAL A 165 5.12 7.76 5.48
N ALA A 166 5.37 8.31 6.68
CA ALA A 166 4.35 9.00 7.48
C ALA A 166 3.63 10.16 6.77
N GLY A 167 4.30 10.87 5.86
CA GLY A 167 3.71 11.97 5.10
C GLY A 167 3.24 11.61 3.69
N ALA A 168 3.35 10.32 3.31
CA ALA A 168 2.83 9.77 2.06
C ALA A 168 1.88 8.59 2.32
N THR A 169 1.38 8.46 3.55
CA THR A 169 0.28 7.56 3.93
C THR A 169 -0.79 8.34 4.67
N ALA A 170 -2.05 7.94 4.55
CA ALA A 170 -3.19 8.58 5.19
C ALA A 170 -4.19 7.56 5.73
N ALA A 171 -4.65 7.72 6.97
CA ALA A 171 -5.72 6.93 7.55
C ALA A 171 -7.09 7.26 6.93
N CYS A 172 -8.11 6.44 7.19
CA CYS A 172 -9.39 6.45 6.46
C CYS A 172 -10.53 7.11 7.26
N TYR A 173 -10.43 8.43 7.52
CA TYR A 173 -11.51 9.17 8.16
C TYR A 173 -11.73 10.54 7.53
N ILE A 174 -13.01 10.92 7.34
CA ILE A 174 -13.38 12.25 6.83
C ILE A 174 -13.12 13.32 7.89
N ASN A 175 -13.40 13.00 9.17
CA ASN A 175 -13.13 13.91 10.26
C ASN A 175 -11.63 14.02 10.54
N ALA A 176 -11.08 15.23 10.45
CA ALA A 176 -9.63 15.47 10.53
C ALA A 176 -9.01 15.00 11.87
N GLU A 177 -9.71 15.19 13.00
CA GLU A 177 -9.20 14.76 14.31
C GLU A 177 -9.20 13.24 14.44
N GLN A 178 -10.27 12.57 13.99
CA GLN A 178 -10.31 11.10 13.96
C GLN A 178 -9.26 10.55 12.99
N ASN A 179 -9.08 11.18 11.84
CA ASN A 179 -8.04 10.79 10.89
C ASN A 179 -6.65 10.88 11.51
N LYS A 180 -6.34 11.98 12.20
CA LYS A 180 -5.06 12.16 12.89
C LYS A 180 -4.84 11.08 13.96
N GLN A 181 -5.84 10.80 14.79
CA GLN A 181 -5.76 9.78 15.83
C GLN A 181 -5.55 8.38 15.23
N ALA A 182 -6.27 8.02 14.17
CA ALA A 182 -6.13 6.75 13.48
C ALA A 182 -4.75 6.63 12.81
N GLN A 183 -4.25 7.71 12.18
CA GLN A 183 -2.91 7.77 11.59
C GLN A 183 -1.83 7.53 12.65
N GLU A 184 -1.89 8.22 13.78
CA GLU A 184 -0.94 8.06 14.87
C GLU A 184 -0.97 6.64 15.48
N ALA A 185 -2.16 6.07 15.63
CA ALA A 185 -2.35 4.71 16.11
C ALA A 185 -1.73 3.68 15.12
N ALA A 186 -1.99 3.85 13.82
CA ALA A 186 -1.45 2.98 12.79
C ALA A 186 0.09 3.07 12.72
N LEU A 187 0.66 4.26 12.78
CA LEU A 187 2.13 4.44 12.81
C LEU A 187 2.75 3.88 14.10
N THR A 188 2.04 3.91 15.20
CA THR A 188 2.48 3.27 16.45
C THR A 188 2.47 1.75 16.32
N LEU A 189 1.41 1.18 15.70
CA LEU A 189 1.35 -0.24 15.38
C LEU A 189 2.50 -0.66 14.45
N ALA A 190 2.77 0.14 13.41
CA ALA A 190 3.88 -0.13 12.49
C ALA A 190 5.22 -0.26 13.26
N ARG A 191 5.51 0.68 14.17
CA ARG A 191 6.73 0.58 15.02
C ARG A 191 6.73 -0.66 15.90
N SER A 192 5.59 -1.03 16.48
CA SER A 192 5.46 -2.25 17.30
C SER A 192 5.69 -3.52 16.48
N MET A 193 5.43 -3.48 15.17
CA MET A 193 5.69 -4.55 14.22
C MET A 193 7.08 -4.45 13.56
N LEU A 194 7.99 -3.68 14.17
CA LEU A 194 9.36 -3.48 13.70
C LEU A 194 9.45 -2.86 12.29
N CYS A 195 8.51 -1.99 11.94
CA CYS A 195 8.58 -1.18 10.75
C CYS A 195 9.24 0.17 11.08
N ASP A 196 10.08 0.68 10.17
CA ASP A 196 10.63 2.02 10.26
C ASP A 196 9.58 3.04 9.78
N VAL A 197 9.22 3.99 10.63
CA VAL A 197 8.39 5.12 10.21
C VAL A 197 9.32 6.22 9.73
N VAL A 198 9.28 6.50 8.42
CA VAL A 198 10.19 7.42 7.74
C VAL A 198 9.47 8.67 7.23
N ARG A 199 10.23 9.72 6.91
CA ARG A 199 9.69 10.93 6.28
C ARG A 199 9.71 10.81 4.76
N PRO A 200 8.81 11.53 4.04
CA PRO A 200 8.85 11.60 2.58
C PRO A 200 10.16 12.18 2.06
N VAL A 201 10.54 11.77 0.84
CA VAL A 201 11.78 12.22 0.18
C VAL A 201 11.88 13.74 -0.03
N PHE A 202 10.72 14.45 -0.12
CA PHE A 202 10.67 15.92 -0.29
C PHE A 202 10.36 16.67 1.01
N TYR A 203 10.50 16.04 2.15
CA TYR A 203 10.36 16.78 3.41
C TYR A 203 11.50 17.81 3.55
N LYS A 204 11.32 18.98 2.94
CA LYS A 204 12.03 20.19 3.36
C LYS A 204 11.33 20.62 4.64
N GLY A 205 12.00 20.42 5.78
CA GLY A 205 11.46 20.77 7.07
C GLY A 205 10.88 22.19 7.03
N ILE A 206 9.62 22.30 7.43
CA ILE A 206 9.11 23.57 7.94
C ILE A 206 9.78 23.68 9.31
N GLU A 207 10.78 24.56 9.43
CA GLU A 207 11.34 25.01 10.69
C GLU A 207 10.27 25.71 11.53
#